data_27572a03e7d5209c008d2fbab7c5ba50
#
_entry.id   27572a03e7d5209c008d2fbab7c5ba50
#
_cell.length_a   1.000
_cell.length_b   1.000
_cell.length_c   1.000
_cell.angle_alpha   90.00
_cell.angle_beta   90.00
_cell.angle_gamma   90.00
#
_symmetry.space_group_name_H-M   'P 1'
#
loop_
_entity.id
_entity.type
_entity.pdbx_description
1 polymer ?
#
loop_
_entity_poly.entity_id
_entity_poly.type
_entity_poly.pdbx_seq_one_letter_code
_entity_poly.pdbx_strand_id
1 'polypeptide(L)'
;SENASIYVHLDYHIGHYVKILLDEIFGEDNFLNEIIWKRTGAHNDAVKYGVVHDTIFWYSKNSEYIFNSKYVELTDIHKSTRFRNVEEETGRKFYPGPITAPGSGPARMFRGKLLSPPQGRHWSYSQENIDVLEAQNRIYYSSTGIPYLKEYEDEYVAKGRRVQSIWDDILPSKTGK
;
A
#
# COMPACT_ATOMS: atom_id res chain seq x y z
N SER A 1 19.36 22.01 -1.37
CA SER A 1 19.41 21.54 0.04
C SER A 1 19.99 20.14 0.10
N GLU A 2 20.51 19.73 1.26
CA GLU A 2 21.10 18.40 1.43
C GLU A 2 20.08 17.27 1.30
N ASN A 3 18.85 17.50 1.72
CA ASN A 3 17.73 16.55 1.67
C ASN A 3 16.81 16.77 0.46
N ALA A 4 17.33 17.33 -0.64
CA ALA A 4 16.58 17.56 -1.86
C ALA A 4 16.27 16.25 -2.61
N SER A 5 15.20 16.27 -3.37
CA SER A 5 14.87 15.21 -4.34
C SER A 5 14.43 15.82 -5.68
N ILE A 6 14.46 15.00 -6.73
CA ILE A 6 14.08 15.39 -8.08
C ILE A 6 13.07 14.37 -8.64
N TYR A 7 12.08 14.86 -9.36
CA TYR A 7 11.14 14.07 -10.16
C TYR A 7 11.37 14.40 -11.63
N VAL A 8 11.65 13.39 -12.43
CA VAL A 8 11.92 13.53 -13.86
C VAL A 8 10.84 12.80 -14.64
N HIS A 9 9.95 13.58 -15.27
CA HIS A 9 8.84 13.08 -16.07
C HIS A 9 9.27 12.88 -17.53
N LEU A 10 9.07 11.69 -18.06
CA LEU A 10 9.54 11.26 -19.37
C LEU A 10 8.50 10.37 -20.06
N ASP A 11 8.51 10.40 -21.38
CA ASP A 11 7.80 9.43 -22.20
C ASP A 11 8.60 8.13 -22.37
N TYR A 12 7.97 7.11 -22.94
CA TYR A 12 8.55 5.78 -23.14
C TYR A 12 9.75 5.74 -24.10
N HIS A 13 9.95 6.76 -24.98
CA HIS A 13 11.02 6.75 -25.97
C HIS A 13 12.39 6.95 -25.34
N ILE A 14 12.48 7.84 -24.36
CA ILE A 14 13.76 8.29 -23.80
C ILE A 14 13.96 7.83 -22.35
N GLY A 15 12.89 7.40 -21.67
CA GLY A 15 12.91 7.11 -20.23
C GLY A 15 14.08 6.22 -19.80
N HIS A 16 14.30 5.11 -20.49
CA HIS A 16 15.37 4.15 -20.13
C HIS A 16 16.78 4.73 -20.27
N TYR A 17 17.03 5.56 -21.28
CA TYR A 17 18.33 6.21 -21.45
C TYR A 17 18.58 7.26 -20.38
N VAL A 18 17.57 8.03 -20.04
CA VAL A 18 17.66 9.05 -18.98
C VAL A 18 17.81 8.39 -17.61
N LYS A 19 17.19 7.21 -17.37
CA LYS A 19 17.40 6.45 -16.13
C LYS A 19 18.87 6.14 -15.88
N ILE A 20 19.59 5.68 -16.92
CA ILE A 20 21.03 5.37 -16.83
C ILE A 20 21.84 6.64 -16.50
N LEU A 21 21.53 7.77 -17.17
CA LEU A 21 22.20 9.04 -16.89
C LEU A 21 21.93 9.52 -15.46
N LEU A 22 20.72 9.33 -14.95
CA LEU A 22 20.36 9.70 -13.59
C LEU A 22 21.09 8.83 -12.56
N ASP A 23 21.30 7.54 -12.84
CA ASP A 23 22.11 6.66 -12.02
C ASP A 23 23.58 7.11 -11.96
N GLU A 24 24.15 7.56 -13.09
CA GLU A 24 25.51 8.10 -13.15
C GLU A 24 25.63 9.43 -12.39
N ILE A 25 24.61 10.28 -12.42
CA ILE A 25 24.64 11.62 -11.80
C ILE A 25 24.34 11.55 -10.30
N PHE A 26 23.32 10.81 -9.89
CA PHE A 26 22.81 10.78 -8.52
C PHE A 26 23.26 9.55 -7.74
N GLY A 27 23.72 8.49 -8.43
CA GLY A 27 23.97 7.15 -7.86
C GLY A 27 22.70 6.27 -7.89
N GLU A 28 22.87 4.99 -8.21
CA GLU A 28 21.77 4.01 -8.25
C GLU A 28 21.09 3.86 -6.88
N ASP A 29 21.87 3.91 -5.79
CA ASP A 29 21.36 3.79 -4.41
C ASP A 29 20.43 4.96 -4.01
N ASN A 30 20.48 6.06 -4.73
CA ASN A 30 19.61 7.22 -4.51
C ASN A 30 18.33 7.20 -5.40
N PHE A 31 18.14 6.15 -6.18
CA PHE A 31 16.88 5.90 -6.88
C PHE A 31 15.81 5.46 -5.90
N LEU A 32 14.77 6.27 -5.73
CA LEU A 32 13.72 6.02 -4.76
C LEU A 32 12.55 5.25 -5.35
N ASN A 33 12.11 5.64 -6.55
CA ASN A 33 10.97 5.00 -7.19
C ASN A 33 10.82 5.33 -8.68
N GLU A 34 10.19 4.40 -9.40
CA GLU A 34 9.58 4.63 -10.70
C GLU A 34 8.07 4.75 -10.52
N ILE A 35 7.50 5.85 -10.98
CA ILE A 35 6.07 6.11 -10.94
C ILE A 35 5.52 6.00 -12.35
N ILE A 36 4.53 5.13 -12.54
CA ILE A 36 3.82 4.95 -13.79
C ILE A 36 2.56 5.81 -13.75
N TRP A 37 2.51 6.83 -14.59
CA TRP A 37 1.37 7.73 -14.68
C TRP A 37 0.53 7.41 -15.91
N LYS A 38 -0.67 6.91 -15.68
CA LYS A 38 -1.65 6.68 -16.75
C LYS A 38 -2.20 8.02 -17.24
N ARG A 39 -1.68 8.46 -18.40
CA ARG A 39 -1.98 9.76 -18.95
C ARG A 39 -3.27 9.79 -19.79
N THR A 40 -3.62 8.70 -20.44
CA THR A 40 -4.75 8.65 -21.38
C THR A 40 -5.48 7.31 -21.28
N GLY A 41 -6.65 7.23 -21.91
CA GLY A 41 -7.41 6.01 -22.03
C GLY A 41 -6.85 5.06 -23.11
N ALA A 42 -7.62 4.03 -23.44
CA ALA A 42 -7.23 3.08 -24.47
C ALA A 42 -7.14 3.76 -25.86
N HIS A 43 -6.13 3.37 -26.61
CA HIS A 43 -5.97 3.71 -28.02
C HIS A 43 -6.34 2.51 -28.89
N ASN A 44 -6.91 2.79 -30.05
CA ASN A 44 -7.26 1.78 -31.02
C ASN A 44 -6.07 1.49 -31.95
N ASP A 45 -5.03 0.85 -31.41
CA ASP A 45 -3.83 0.47 -32.16
C ASP A 45 -3.95 -0.99 -32.58
N ALA A 46 -3.97 -1.27 -33.90
CA ALA A 46 -4.24 -2.60 -34.43
C ALA A 46 -3.03 -3.55 -34.39
N VAL A 47 -1.81 -3.06 -34.16
CA VAL A 47 -0.56 -3.85 -34.35
C VAL A 47 0.30 -3.98 -33.11
N LYS A 48 0.03 -3.22 -32.05
CA LYS A 48 0.75 -3.26 -30.76
C LYS A 48 -0.10 -2.74 -29.63
N TYR A 49 0.35 -2.93 -28.40
CA TYR A 49 -0.29 -2.30 -27.24
C TYR A 49 -0.16 -0.77 -27.30
N GLY A 50 -1.28 -0.06 -27.11
CA GLY A 50 -1.31 1.39 -27.06
C GLY A 50 -0.51 1.93 -25.87
N VAL A 51 0.28 2.99 -26.09
CA VAL A 51 1.03 3.66 -25.03
C VAL A 51 0.12 4.62 -24.30
N VAL A 52 -0.28 4.28 -23.10
CA VAL A 52 -1.27 4.99 -22.29
C VAL A 52 -0.68 5.66 -21.05
N HIS A 53 0.63 5.53 -20.85
CA HIS A 53 1.32 6.04 -19.66
C HIS A 53 2.63 6.74 -19.99
N ASP A 54 3.05 7.57 -19.06
CA ASP A 54 4.40 8.12 -18.97
C ASP A 54 5.05 7.63 -17.67
N THR A 55 6.38 7.78 -17.60
CA THR A 55 7.18 7.38 -16.44
C THR A 55 7.72 8.61 -15.72
N ILE A 56 7.72 8.58 -14.39
CA ILE A 56 8.34 9.60 -13.55
C ILE A 56 9.37 8.92 -12.67
N PHE A 57 10.66 9.25 -12.85
CA PHE A 57 11.73 8.78 -11.97
C PHE A 57 11.89 9.71 -10.80
N TRP A 58 11.99 9.15 -9.60
CA TRP A 58 12.21 9.89 -8.38
C TRP A 58 13.55 9.51 -7.75
N TYR A 59 14.43 10.51 -7.61
CA TYR A 59 15.72 10.38 -6.99
C TYR A 59 15.84 11.33 -5.81
N SER A 60 16.61 10.95 -4.81
CA SER A 60 17.11 11.83 -3.76
C SER A 60 18.55 12.30 -4.06
N LYS A 61 19.00 13.33 -3.37
CA LYS A 61 20.39 13.75 -3.42
C LYS A 61 21.30 12.81 -2.60
N ASN A 62 20.77 12.27 -1.51
CA ASN A 62 21.42 11.32 -0.60
C ASN A 62 20.35 10.48 0.12
N SER A 63 20.78 9.67 1.09
CA SER A 63 19.89 8.80 1.87
C SER A 63 18.90 9.54 2.77
N GLU A 64 19.12 10.83 3.04
CA GLU A 64 18.22 11.67 3.84
C GLU A 64 17.37 12.55 2.92
N TYR A 65 16.10 12.25 2.80
CA TYR A 65 15.15 13.01 1.96
C TYR A 65 13.83 13.23 2.68
N ILE A 66 13.10 14.27 2.27
CA ILE A 66 11.79 14.60 2.84
C ILE A 66 10.71 13.93 2.01
N PHE A 67 9.92 13.06 2.64
CA PHE A 67 8.75 12.44 2.03
C PHE A 67 7.50 12.64 2.87
N ASN A 68 6.57 13.44 2.34
CA ASN A 68 5.26 13.65 2.96
C ASN A 68 4.25 12.69 2.33
N SER A 69 3.94 11.59 3.04
CA SER A 69 2.95 10.61 2.58
C SER A 69 1.63 11.29 2.21
N LYS A 70 1.16 11.05 1.00
CA LYS A 70 -0.16 11.49 0.53
C LYS A 70 -1.16 10.34 0.62
N TYR A 71 -2.40 10.69 0.92
CA TYR A 71 -3.51 9.77 1.03
C TYR A 71 -4.61 10.20 0.05
N VAL A 72 -5.25 9.21 -0.54
CA VAL A 72 -6.40 9.38 -1.43
C VAL A 72 -7.58 8.62 -0.86
N GLU A 73 -8.78 9.06 -1.19
CA GLU A 73 -10.00 8.36 -0.80
C GLU A 73 -10.08 6.96 -1.44
N LEU A 74 -10.72 6.04 -0.75
CA LEU A 74 -10.99 4.73 -1.31
C LEU A 74 -12.17 4.82 -2.30
N THR A 75 -12.00 4.17 -3.46
CA THR A 75 -13.12 3.97 -4.38
C THR A 75 -14.11 2.95 -3.80
N ASP A 76 -15.37 3.03 -4.22
CA ASP A 76 -16.42 2.09 -3.78
C ASP A 76 -16.10 0.64 -4.17
N ILE A 77 -15.40 0.43 -5.28
CA ILE A 77 -14.91 -0.88 -5.69
C ILE A 77 -13.91 -1.43 -4.67
N HIS A 78 -12.95 -0.61 -4.21
CA HIS A 78 -12.01 -1.02 -3.18
C HIS A 78 -12.71 -1.34 -1.86
N LYS A 79 -13.67 -0.51 -1.43
CA LYS A 79 -14.44 -0.74 -0.21
C LYS A 79 -15.21 -2.07 -0.28
N SER A 80 -15.99 -2.28 -1.34
CA SER A 80 -16.81 -3.49 -1.52
C SER A 80 -15.99 -4.77 -1.72
N THR A 81 -14.78 -4.67 -2.29
CA THR A 81 -13.90 -5.82 -2.50
C THR A 81 -13.16 -6.22 -1.23
N ARG A 82 -12.74 -5.24 -0.42
CA ARG A 82 -11.93 -5.48 0.79
C ARG A 82 -12.79 -5.81 2.01
N PHE A 83 -13.83 -5.00 2.30
CA PHE A 83 -14.61 -5.09 3.54
C PHE A 83 -15.89 -5.89 3.35
N ARG A 84 -15.74 -7.22 3.24
CA ARG A 84 -16.87 -8.15 2.97
C ARG A 84 -17.50 -8.73 4.21
N ASN A 85 -16.80 -8.68 5.34
CA ASN A 85 -17.34 -9.20 6.59
C ASN A 85 -18.11 -8.09 7.31
N VAL A 86 -19.20 -8.48 7.96
CA VAL A 86 -20.03 -7.58 8.75
C VAL A 86 -20.04 -8.08 10.17
N GLU A 87 -19.79 -7.20 11.12
CA GLU A 87 -19.95 -7.49 12.53
C GLU A 87 -21.44 -7.42 12.89
N GLU A 88 -22.00 -8.53 13.38
CA GLU A 88 -23.44 -8.67 13.62
C GLU A 88 -23.99 -7.68 14.65
N GLU A 89 -23.21 -7.38 15.71
CA GLU A 89 -23.64 -6.53 16.82
C GLU A 89 -23.72 -5.03 16.42
N THR A 90 -22.82 -4.58 15.56
CA THR A 90 -22.68 -3.14 15.23
C THR A 90 -23.04 -2.82 13.79
N GLY A 91 -23.13 -3.83 12.92
CA GLY A 91 -23.31 -3.65 11.47
C GLY A 91 -22.06 -3.11 10.76
N ARG A 92 -20.91 -2.94 11.46
CA ARG A 92 -19.68 -2.41 10.89
C ARG A 92 -19.05 -3.43 9.94
N LYS A 93 -18.63 -2.96 8.78
CA LYS A 93 -17.89 -3.76 7.83
C LYS A 93 -16.42 -3.81 8.19
N PHE A 94 -15.78 -4.98 8.01
CA PHE A 94 -14.37 -5.14 8.31
C PHE A 94 -13.66 -6.10 7.34
N TYR A 95 -12.34 -5.97 7.30
CA TYR A 95 -11.41 -6.90 6.66
C TYR A 95 -10.67 -7.68 7.76
N PRO A 96 -10.58 -9.03 7.67
CA PRO A 96 -9.79 -9.83 8.59
C PRO A 96 -8.30 -9.70 8.25
N GLY A 97 -7.65 -8.70 8.84
CA GLY A 97 -6.23 -8.43 8.67
C GLY A 97 -5.35 -9.46 9.38
N PRO A 98 -4.14 -9.77 8.86
CA PRO A 98 -3.23 -10.71 9.50
C PRO A 98 -2.73 -10.16 10.84
N ILE A 99 -2.74 -11.01 11.87
CA ILE A 99 -2.24 -10.68 13.22
C ILE A 99 -0.82 -11.25 13.45
N THR A 100 -0.17 -11.69 12.39
CA THR A 100 1.17 -12.27 12.40
C THR A 100 2.12 -11.57 11.44
N ALA A 101 3.42 -11.58 11.75
CA ALA A 101 4.49 -11.05 10.90
C ALA A 101 5.59 -12.11 10.66
N PRO A 102 6.47 -11.94 9.64
CA PRO A 102 7.59 -12.85 9.40
C PRO A 102 8.55 -12.91 10.58
N GLY A 103 9.07 -14.10 10.88
CA GLY A 103 10.00 -14.34 11.97
C GLY A 103 9.57 -15.50 12.86
N SER A 104 10.22 -15.67 14.01
CA SER A 104 9.82 -16.65 15.01
C SER A 104 9.38 -15.96 16.30
N GLY A 105 8.48 -16.58 17.04
CA GLY A 105 8.00 -16.02 18.29
C GLY A 105 7.23 -17.04 19.14
N PRO A 106 6.98 -16.72 20.40
CA PRO A 106 6.30 -17.62 21.34
C PRO A 106 4.80 -17.75 21.01
N ALA A 107 4.21 -18.83 21.50
CA ALA A 107 2.76 -18.98 21.57
C ALA A 107 2.12 -17.88 22.43
N ARG A 108 0.86 -17.55 22.16
CA ARG A 108 0.06 -16.57 22.89
C ARG A 108 -1.32 -17.14 23.21
N MET A 109 -1.92 -16.61 24.25
CA MET A 109 -3.28 -16.96 24.64
C MET A 109 -4.28 -16.19 23.79
N PHE A 110 -5.28 -16.89 23.26
CA PHE A 110 -6.42 -16.36 22.55
C PHE A 110 -7.70 -17.06 23.04
N ARG A 111 -8.66 -16.33 23.58
CA ARG A 111 -9.89 -16.88 24.19
C ARG A 111 -9.61 -18.06 25.15
N GLY A 112 -8.57 -17.91 25.97
CA GLY A 112 -8.19 -18.96 26.94
C GLY A 112 -7.49 -20.18 26.32
N LYS A 113 -7.15 -20.16 25.01
CA LYS A 113 -6.39 -21.22 24.32
C LYS A 113 -5.01 -20.75 23.95
N LEU A 114 -4.00 -21.55 24.26
CA LEU A 114 -2.63 -21.27 23.83
C LEU A 114 -2.45 -21.63 22.34
N LEU A 115 -2.19 -20.63 21.50
CA LEU A 115 -1.97 -20.81 20.06
C LEU A 115 -0.52 -20.52 19.70
N SER A 116 0.10 -21.44 18.97
CA SER A 116 1.40 -21.20 18.34
C SER A 116 1.21 -20.43 17.03
N PRO A 117 2.11 -19.49 16.70
CA PRO A 117 2.06 -18.84 15.39
C PRO A 117 2.37 -19.86 14.28
N PRO A 118 1.94 -19.63 13.03
CA PRO A 118 2.32 -20.45 11.89
C PRO A 118 3.85 -20.51 11.72
N GLN A 119 4.35 -21.58 11.10
CA GLN A 119 5.79 -21.76 10.86
C GLN A 119 6.38 -20.55 10.11
N GLY A 120 7.51 -20.03 10.57
CA GLY A 120 8.20 -18.87 10.03
C GLY A 120 7.52 -17.52 10.32
N ARG A 121 6.56 -17.49 11.24
CA ARG A 121 5.86 -16.28 11.67
C ARG A 121 5.85 -16.13 13.18
N HIS A 122 5.56 -14.91 13.64
CA HIS A 122 5.29 -14.60 15.05
C HIS A 122 4.00 -13.77 15.16
N TRP A 123 3.41 -13.76 16.35
CA TRP A 123 2.28 -12.88 16.66
C TRP A 123 2.76 -11.44 16.74
N SER A 124 2.13 -10.54 16.00
CA SER A 124 2.51 -9.11 15.89
C SER A 124 2.27 -8.31 17.17
N TYR A 125 1.57 -8.89 18.15
CA TYR A 125 1.15 -8.22 19.38
C TYR A 125 1.67 -8.96 20.61
N SER A 126 1.98 -8.21 21.70
CA SER A 126 2.23 -8.78 23.03
C SER A 126 0.96 -9.41 23.59
N GLN A 127 1.07 -10.21 24.67
CA GLN A 127 -0.11 -10.80 25.29
C GLN A 127 -1.08 -9.72 25.80
N GLU A 128 -0.57 -8.70 26.47
CA GLU A 128 -1.38 -7.59 27.00
C GLU A 128 -2.19 -6.90 25.88
N ASN A 129 -1.57 -6.68 24.73
CA ASN A 129 -2.26 -6.08 23.58
C ASN A 129 -3.31 -7.01 22.97
N ILE A 130 -3.07 -8.33 22.95
CA ILE A 130 -4.06 -9.32 22.53
C ILE A 130 -5.27 -9.29 23.46
N ASP A 131 -5.04 -9.27 24.78
CA ASP A 131 -6.11 -9.24 25.79
C ASP A 131 -6.97 -7.97 25.64
N VAL A 132 -6.34 -6.81 25.38
CA VAL A 132 -7.05 -5.56 25.08
C VAL A 132 -7.86 -5.67 23.79
N LEU A 133 -7.29 -6.22 22.72
CA LEU A 133 -7.99 -6.38 21.43
C LEU A 133 -9.17 -7.34 21.56
N GLU A 134 -9.06 -8.40 22.36
CA GLU A 134 -10.18 -9.31 22.67
C GLU A 134 -11.28 -8.62 23.45
N ALA A 135 -10.92 -7.90 24.53
CA ALA A 135 -11.87 -7.13 25.33
C ALA A 135 -12.63 -6.08 24.52
N GLN A 136 -12.00 -5.52 23.49
CA GLN A 136 -12.59 -4.56 22.53
C GLN A 136 -13.34 -5.23 21.37
N ASN A 137 -13.48 -6.56 21.35
CA ASN A 137 -14.05 -7.33 20.24
C ASN A 137 -13.33 -7.09 18.88
N ARG A 138 -12.03 -6.78 18.91
CA ARG A 138 -11.22 -6.47 17.72
C ARG A 138 -10.63 -7.70 17.03
N ILE A 139 -10.77 -8.90 17.61
CA ILE A 139 -10.27 -10.15 17.05
C ILE A 139 -11.42 -10.93 16.42
N TYR A 140 -11.28 -11.23 15.13
CA TYR A 140 -12.14 -12.14 14.39
C TYR A 140 -11.50 -13.52 14.35
N TYR A 141 -12.27 -14.56 14.58
CA TYR A 141 -11.83 -15.95 14.45
C TYR A 141 -12.48 -16.58 13.21
N SER A 142 -11.65 -17.19 12.35
CA SER A 142 -12.15 -17.97 11.22
C SER A 142 -12.92 -19.21 11.70
N SER A 143 -13.60 -19.89 10.77
CA SER A 143 -14.26 -21.17 11.05
C SER A 143 -13.30 -22.25 11.60
N THR A 144 -12.00 -22.14 11.29
CA THR A 144 -10.95 -23.03 11.80
C THR A 144 -10.31 -22.53 13.09
N GLY A 145 -10.79 -21.42 13.67
CA GLY A 145 -10.29 -20.84 14.91
C GLY A 145 -9.02 -20.00 14.79
N ILE A 146 -8.60 -19.65 13.58
CA ILE A 146 -7.43 -18.79 13.36
C ILE A 146 -7.81 -17.34 13.67
N PRO A 147 -7.04 -16.62 14.52
CA PRO A 147 -7.32 -15.22 14.85
C PRO A 147 -6.84 -14.24 13.75
N TYR A 148 -7.63 -13.21 13.53
CA TYR A 148 -7.38 -12.08 12.64
C TYR A 148 -7.75 -10.78 13.33
N LEU A 149 -7.10 -9.66 12.97
CA LEU A 149 -7.50 -8.34 13.43
C LEU A 149 -8.69 -7.83 12.60
N LYS A 150 -9.74 -7.34 13.24
CA LYS A 150 -10.80 -6.62 12.54
C LYS A 150 -10.30 -5.22 12.15
N GLU A 151 -9.99 -5.03 10.87
CA GLU A 151 -9.73 -3.71 10.28
C GLU A 151 -11.04 -3.15 9.76
N TYR A 152 -11.64 -2.18 10.47
CA TYR A 152 -12.95 -1.63 10.10
C TYR A 152 -12.87 -0.68 8.92
N GLU A 153 -13.90 -0.73 8.04
CA GLU A 153 -14.03 0.12 6.85
C GLU A 153 -14.01 1.61 7.21
N ASP A 154 -14.80 2.03 8.19
CA ASP A 154 -14.92 3.41 8.64
C ASP A 154 -13.59 3.99 9.14
N GLU A 155 -12.83 3.22 9.93
CA GLU A 155 -11.50 3.60 10.41
C GLU A 155 -10.48 3.69 9.25
N TYR A 156 -10.56 2.76 8.31
CA TYR A 156 -9.67 2.73 7.15
C TYR A 156 -9.97 3.86 6.17
N VAL A 157 -11.26 4.16 5.93
CA VAL A 157 -11.71 5.27 5.08
C VAL A 157 -11.30 6.61 5.68
N ALA A 158 -11.44 6.80 6.99
CA ALA A 158 -11.01 8.02 7.67
C ALA A 158 -9.51 8.31 7.50
N LYS A 159 -8.68 7.26 7.40
CA LYS A 159 -7.24 7.37 7.16
C LYS A 159 -6.90 7.59 5.69
N GLY A 160 -7.69 7.04 4.77
CA GLY A 160 -7.40 6.99 3.34
C GLY A 160 -6.37 5.92 2.96
N ARG A 161 -6.18 5.75 1.67
CA ARG A 161 -5.16 4.88 1.07
C ARG A 161 -3.92 5.69 0.72
N ARG A 162 -2.74 5.23 1.12
CA ARG A 162 -1.48 5.86 0.66
C ARG A 162 -1.38 5.79 -0.87
N VAL A 163 -0.98 6.89 -1.48
CA VAL A 163 -0.62 6.92 -2.90
C VAL A 163 0.52 5.94 -3.15
N GLN A 164 0.41 5.15 -4.21
CA GLN A 164 1.39 4.17 -4.63
C GLN A 164 2.08 4.64 -5.92
N SER A 165 2.95 3.81 -6.49
CA SER A 165 3.72 4.16 -7.70
C SER A 165 2.94 4.02 -9.01
N ILE A 166 1.69 3.60 -8.99
CA ILE A 166 0.81 3.61 -10.17
C ILE A 166 -0.24 4.70 -9.97
N TRP A 167 -0.22 5.69 -10.85
CA TRP A 167 -1.14 6.83 -10.84
C TRP A 167 -2.12 6.68 -12.02
N ASP A 168 -3.26 6.10 -11.77
CA ASP A 168 -4.34 5.87 -12.73
C ASP A 168 -5.57 6.75 -12.51
N ASP A 169 -5.59 7.48 -11.41
CA ASP A 169 -6.65 8.38 -10.95
C ASP A 169 -6.33 9.88 -11.14
N ILE A 170 -5.10 10.21 -11.57
CA ILE A 170 -4.66 11.57 -11.83
C ILE A 170 -4.75 11.85 -13.33
N LEU A 171 -5.77 12.60 -13.74
CA LEU A 171 -5.93 13.00 -15.13
C LEU A 171 -4.97 14.15 -15.49
N PRO A 172 -4.45 14.20 -16.73
CA PRO A 172 -3.69 15.33 -17.23
C PRO A 172 -4.53 16.60 -17.16
N SER A 173 -3.89 17.72 -16.83
CA SER A 173 -4.52 19.03 -16.91
C SER A 173 -4.97 19.29 -18.36
N LYS A 174 -6.23 19.70 -18.55
CA LYS A 174 -6.76 20.10 -19.86
C LYS A 174 -6.26 21.47 -20.35
N THR A 175 -5.42 22.14 -19.56
CA THR A 175 -4.86 23.47 -19.87
C THR A 175 -3.52 23.32 -20.56
N GLY A 176 -3.54 23.30 -21.86
CA GLY A 176 -2.33 23.26 -22.69
C GLY A 176 -2.68 23.21 -24.17
N LYS A 177 -3.33 24.28 -24.68
CA LYS A 177 -3.25 24.71 -26.06
C LYS A 177 -2.59 26.06 -26.09
#